data_c09ee1d594e235cf914b2f5f63bf1912
#
_entry.id   c09ee1d594e235cf914b2f5f63bf1912
#
_cell.length_a   1.000
_cell.length_b   1.000
_cell.length_c   1.000
_cell.angle_alpha   90.00
_cell.angle_beta   90.00
_cell.angle_gamma   90.00
#
_symmetry.space_group_name_H-M   'P 1'
#
loop_
_entity.id
_entity.type
_entity.pdbx_description
1 polymer ?
#
loop_
_entity_poly.entity_id
_entity_poly.type
_entity_poly.pdbx_seq_one_letter_code
_entity_poly.pdbx_strand_id
1 'polypeptide(L)'
;ILKISIIGKGGKEQFAFIKKEEVDDELEYFKENIQDSDYIMQTSTGKHLNRSNAFLIINNIYAKALISKKGLHLLRRTLAMRLTAKGTNLVVIQKILRYANLNITTIYAKATNDTIKAALLNN
;
A
#
# COMPACT_ATOMS: atom_id res chain seq x y z
N ILE A 1 8.19 -5.16 13.17
CA ILE A 1 7.16 -4.32 12.54
C ILE A 1 7.45 -2.86 12.81
N LEU A 2 7.51 -2.08 11.74
CA LEU A 2 7.59 -0.63 11.83
C LEU A 2 6.20 -0.04 11.80
N LYS A 3 5.98 0.96 12.63
CA LYS A 3 4.75 1.74 12.68
C LYS A 3 5.03 3.10 12.04
N ILE A 4 4.25 3.46 11.04
CA ILE A 4 4.36 4.73 10.32
C ILE A 4 3.14 5.57 10.68
N SER A 5 3.37 6.74 11.27
CA SER A 5 2.30 7.70 11.53
C SER A 5 2.05 8.54 10.28
N ILE A 6 0.80 8.65 9.90
CA ILE A 6 0.37 9.41 8.73
C ILE A 6 -0.78 10.33 9.15
N ILE A 7 -0.67 11.60 8.81
CA ILE A 7 -1.78 12.53 8.98
C ILE A 7 -2.55 12.57 7.68
N GLY A 8 -3.76 12.02 7.72
CA GLY A 8 -4.65 11.93 6.57
C GLY A 8 -5.56 13.14 6.41
N LYS A 9 -6.51 13.01 5.50
CA LYS A 9 -7.52 14.01 5.22
C LYS A 9 -8.30 14.37 6.50
N GLY A 10 -8.48 15.66 6.77
CA GLY A 10 -9.16 16.13 7.97
C GLY A 10 -8.30 16.16 9.22
N GLY A 11 -6.97 16.02 9.11
CA GLY A 11 -6.03 16.08 10.22
C GLY A 11 -6.04 14.85 11.12
N LYS A 12 -6.71 13.76 10.73
CA LYS A 12 -6.73 12.53 11.52
C LYS A 12 -5.42 11.77 11.40
N GLU A 13 -4.84 11.43 12.55
CA GLU A 13 -3.68 10.56 12.60
C GLU A 13 -4.09 9.12 12.31
N GLN A 14 -3.38 8.50 11.39
CA GLN A 14 -3.54 7.09 11.03
C GLN A 14 -2.19 6.40 11.05
N PHE A 15 -2.21 5.08 11.18
CA PHE A 15 -0.99 4.29 11.25
C PHE A 15 -0.95 3.28 10.12
N ALA A 16 0.22 3.15 9.52
CA ALA A 16 0.55 2.06 8.61
C ALA A 16 1.63 1.19 9.24
N PHE A 17 1.67 -0.06 8.84
CA PHE A 17 2.63 -1.02 9.37
C PHE A 17 3.36 -1.69 8.22
N ILE A 18 4.66 -1.92 8.41
CA ILE A 18 5.49 -2.62 7.44
C ILE A 18 6.48 -3.52 8.18
N LYS A 19 6.82 -4.64 7.60
CA LYS A 19 7.87 -5.49 8.15
C LYS A 19 9.21 -4.80 8.00
N LYS A 20 9.93 -4.67 9.11
CA LYS A 20 11.23 -3.98 9.12
C LYS A 20 12.23 -4.61 8.14
N GLU A 21 12.26 -5.94 8.08
CA GLU A 21 13.18 -6.68 7.22
C GLU A 21 12.94 -6.45 5.71
N GLU A 22 11.75 -5.99 5.33
CA GLU A 22 11.46 -5.63 3.93
C GLU A 22 12.02 -4.27 3.51
N VAL A 23 12.44 -3.45 4.47
CA VAL A 23 12.90 -2.08 4.24
C VAL A 23 14.20 -1.75 4.99
N ASP A 24 14.97 -2.75 5.39
CA ASP A 24 16.21 -2.54 6.13
C ASP A 24 17.22 -1.69 5.36
N ASP A 25 17.40 -1.94 4.06
CA ASP A 25 18.31 -1.18 3.21
C ASP A 25 17.89 0.27 3.07
N GLU A 26 16.60 0.52 2.88
CA GLU A 26 16.03 1.85 2.77
C GLU A 26 16.15 2.62 4.09
N LEU A 27 15.95 1.95 5.23
CA LEU A 27 16.13 2.57 6.55
C LEU A 27 17.56 2.98 6.78
N GLU A 28 18.52 2.16 6.39
CA GLU A 28 19.94 2.48 6.51
C GLU A 28 20.31 3.68 5.64
N TYR A 29 19.81 3.72 4.40
CA TYR A 29 19.96 4.86 3.52
C TYR A 29 19.40 6.14 4.14
N PHE A 30 18.22 6.09 4.75
CA PHE A 30 17.59 7.25 5.39
C PHE A 30 18.40 7.74 6.58
N LYS A 31 18.93 6.84 7.40
CA LYS A 31 19.78 7.23 8.54
C LYS A 31 21.02 7.99 8.11
N GLU A 32 21.61 7.61 6.97
CA GLU A 32 22.85 8.21 6.47
C GLU A 32 22.63 9.49 5.66
N ASN A 33 21.50 9.63 4.96
CA ASN A 33 21.28 10.64 3.94
C ASN A 33 20.13 11.61 4.21
N ILE A 34 19.25 11.29 5.17
CA ILE A 34 18.05 12.09 5.44
C ILE A 34 18.05 12.54 6.90
N GLN A 35 17.81 13.83 7.11
CA GLN A 35 17.68 14.40 8.46
C GLN A 35 16.24 14.25 8.95
N ASP A 36 16.03 14.30 10.26
CA ASP A 36 14.72 14.12 10.89
C ASP A 36 13.66 15.12 10.40
N SER A 37 14.08 16.31 9.95
CA SER A 37 13.19 17.34 9.42
C SER A 37 12.85 17.17 7.94
N ASP A 38 13.50 16.23 7.24
CA ASP A 38 13.32 16.05 5.80
C ASP A 38 12.11 15.18 5.49
N TYR A 39 11.54 15.38 4.30
CA TYR A 39 10.54 14.47 3.76
C TYR A 39 11.20 13.17 3.31
N ILE A 40 10.59 12.03 3.61
CA ILE A 40 11.06 10.73 3.13
C ILE A 40 10.93 10.66 1.60
N MET A 41 9.77 11.06 1.10
CA MET A 41 9.51 11.14 -0.34
C MET A 41 9.71 12.58 -0.79
N GLN A 42 10.85 12.86 -1.38
CA GLN A 42 11.21 14.21 -1.74
C GLN A 42 11.67 14.32 -3.20
N THR A 43 11.56 15.54 -3.74
CA THR A 43 12.10 15.91 -5.05
C THR A 43 13.61 16.11 -4.97
N SER A 44 14.28 16.29 -6.13
CA SER A 44 15.70 16.60 -6.18
C SER A 44 16.08 17.91 -5.46
N THR A 45 15.11 18.81 -5.25
CA THR A 45 15.30 20.07 -4.52
C THR A 45 14.94 20.00 -3.04
N GLY A 46 14.63 18.82 -2.52
CA GLY A 46 14.31 18.60 -1.10
C GLY A 46 12.87 18.91 -0.70
N LYS A 47 11.99 19.24 -1.63
CA LYS A 47 10.56 19.46 -1.37
C LYS A 47 9.82 18.12 -1.32
N HIS A 48 8.67 18.10 -0.65
CA HIS A 48 7.85 16.89 -0.64
C HIS A 48 7.42 16.50 -2.04
N LEU A 49 7.34 15.20 -2.29
CA LEU A 49 6.86 14.67 -3.56
C LEU A 49 5.36 14.91 -3.67
N ASN A 50 4.91 15.56 -4.74
CA ASN A 50 3.48 15.75 -4.96
C ASN A 50 2.84 14.55 -5.66
N ARG A 51 1.51 14.55 -5.70
CA ARG A 51 0.73 13.45 -6.28
C ARG A 51 1.07 13.20 -7.76
N SER A 52 1.23 14.25 -8.55
CA SER A 52 1.54 14.13 -9.98
C SER A 52 2.92 13.53 -10.20
N ASN A 53 3.92 13.94 -9.45
CA ASN A 53 5.27 13.41 -9.54
C ASN A 53 5.32 11.94 -9.10
N ALA A 54 4.62 11.56 -8.03
CA ALA A 54 4.52 10.18 -7.59
C ALA A 54 3.88 9.29 -8.68
N PHE A 55 2.83 9.78 -9.33
CA PHE A 55 2.16 9.10 -10.44
C PHE A 55 3.13 8.84 -11.60
N LEU A 56 3.91 9.85 -11.99
CA LEU A 56 4.88 9.72 -13.08
C LEU A 56 5.98 8.70 -12.73
N ILE A 57 6.50 8.76 -11.52
CA ILE A 57 7.56 7.85 -11.07
C ILE A 57 7.07 6.39 -11.10
N ILE A 58 5.91 6.12 -10.54
CA ILE A 58 5.38 4.76 -10.48
C ILE A 58 5.04 4.22 -11.87
N ASN A 59 4.50 5.06 -12.74
CA ASN A 59 4.20 4.66 -14.12
C ASN A 59 5.46 4.35 -14.93
N ASN A 60 6.54 5.08 -14.70
CA ASN A 60 7.84 4.77 -15.30
C ASN A 60 8.36 3.40 -14.83
N ILE A 61 8.18 3.07 -13.56
CA ILE A 61 8.54 1.76 -13.01
C ILE A 61 7.69 0.66 -13.68
N TYR A 62 6.40 0.87 -13.81
CA TYR A 62 5.50 -0.08 -14.51
C TYR A 62 5.93 -0.29 -15.95
N ALA A 63 6.25 0.78 -16.67
CA ALA A 63 6.70 0.68 -18.08
C ALA A 63 7.98 -0.14 -18.19
N LYS A 64 8.95 0.08 -17.32
CA LYS A 64 10.19 -0.70 -17.27
C LYS A 64 9.95 -2.17 -16.94
N ALA A 65 8.93 -2.47 -16.15
CA ALA A 65 8.52 -3.83 -15.79
C ALA A 65 7.58 -4.47 -16.82
N LEU A 66 7.31 -3.79 -17.94
CA LEU A 66 6.37 -4.24 -18.98
C LEU A 66 4.93 -4.41 -18.48
N ILE A 67 4.54 -3.59 -17.51
CA ILE A 67 3.18 -3.53 -16.98
C ILE A 67 2.44 -2.41 -17.71
N SER A 68 1.36 -2.74 -18.43
CA SER A 68 0.60 -1.78 -19.23
C SER A 68 -0.35 -0.90 -18.41
N LYS A 69 -0.63 -1.26 -17.17
CA LYS A 69 -1.54 -0.52 -16.29
C LYS A 69 -0.85 0.65 -15.63
N LYS A 70 -1.63 1.63 -15.14
CA LYS A 70 -1.12 2.87 -14.57
C LYS A 70 -1.76 3.18 -13.22
N GLY A 71 -1.06 3.99 -12.41
CA GLY A 71 -1.53 4.58 -11.17
C GLY A 71 -1.20 3.82 -9.92
N LEU A 72 -1.17 4.55 -8.79
CA LEU A 72 -0.84 4.03 -7.46
C LEU A 72 -1.92 3.08 -6.92
N HIS A 73 -3.17 3.25 -7.32
CA HIS A 73 -4.27 2.39 -6.89
C HIS A 73 -4.10 0.93 -7.31
N LEU A 74 -3.30 0.67 -8.34
CA LEU A 74 -2.98 -0.70 -8.76
C LEU A 74 -2.26 -1.47 -7.64
N LEU A 75 -1.32 -0.82 -6.95
CA LEU A 75 -0.59 -1.43 -5.83
C LEU A 75 -1.54 -1.75 -4.66
N ARG A 76 -2.41 -0.81 -4.32
CA ARG A 76 -3.41 -1.01 -3.26
C ARG A 76 -4.36 -2.16 -3.58
N ARG A 77 -4.87 -2.19 -4.79
CA ARG A 77 -5.76 -3.26 -5.27
C ARG A 77 -5.06 -4.62 -5.23
N THR A 78 -3.80 -4.67 -5.65
CA THR A 78 -3.00 -5.89 -5.62
C THR A 78 -2.82 -6.41 -4.20
N LEU A 79 -2.52 -5.53 -3.25
CA LEU A 79 -2.42 -5.91 -1.85
C LEU A 79 -3.75 -6.45 -1.32
N ALA A 80 -4.85 -5.78 -1.61
CA ALA A 80 -6.18 -6.22 -1.20
C ALA A 80 -6.51 -7.62 -1.75
N MET A 81 -6.20 -7.86 -3.02
CA MET A 81 -6.43 -9.17 -3.65
C MET A 81 -5.57 -10.27 -3.02
N ARG A 82 -4.30 -9.97 -2.71
CA ARG A 82 -3.40 -10.91 -2.03
C ARG A 82 -3.91 -11.28 -0.64
N LEU A 83 -4.32 -10.29 0.13
CA LEU A 83 -4.85 -10.50 1.48
C LEU A 83 -6.15 -11.31 1.44
N THR A 84 -7.03 -11.00 0.48
CA THR A 84 -8.27 -11.76 0.26
C THR A 84 -7.97 -13.22 -0.09
N ALA A 85 -7.01 -13.46 -0.98
CA ALA A 85 -6.62 -14.81 -1.37
C ALA A 85 -6.04 -15.62 -0.21
N LYS A 86 -5.43 -14.97 0.78
CA LYS A 86 -4.94 -15.59 2.00
C LYS A 86 -6.02 -15.81 3.05
N GLY A 87 -7.25 -15.42 2.80
CA GLY A 87 -8.35 -15.56 3.74
C GLY A 87 -8.37 -14.50 4.85
N THR A 88 -7.68 -13.37 4.66
CA THR A 88 -7.69 -12.29 5.65
C THR A 88 -9.09 -11.71 5.81
N ASN A 89 -9.48 -11.44 7.06
CA ASN A 89 -10.78 -10.84 7.37
C ASN A 89 -10.95 -9.50 6.65
N LEU A 90 -12.13 -9.27 6.09
CA LEU A 90 -12.47 -8.07 5.32
C LEU A 90 -12.28 -6.78 6.10
N VAL A 91 -12.68 -6.78 7.37
CA VAL A 91 -12.55 -5.60 8.25
C VAL A 91 -11.07 -5.27 8.44
N VAL A 92 -10.21 -6.27 8.55
CA VAL A 92 -8.77 -6.10 8.66
C VAL A 92 -8.19 -5.50 7.37
N ILE A 93 -8.59 -6.03 6.22
CA ILE A 93 -8.18 -5.50 4.90
C ILE A 93 -8.59 -4.04 4.78
N GLN A 94 -9.82 -3.71 5.14
CA GLN A 94 -10.34 -2.35 5.12
C GLN A 94 -9.49 -1.41 5.97
N LYS A 95 -9.11 -1.84 7.17
CA LYS A 95 -8.26 -1.05 8.07
C LYS A 95 -6.84 -0.88 7.54
N ILE A 96 -6.25 -1.92 6.96
CA ILE A 96 -4.91 -1.85 6.35
C ILE A 96 -4.91 -0.84 5.22
N LEU A 97 -5.90 -0.87 4.35
CA LEU A 97 -6.01 0.01 3.19
C LEU A 97 -6.67 1.34 3.51
N ARG A 98 -7.24 1.48 4.71
CA ARG A 98 -7.93 2.70 5.17
C ARG A 98 -9.01 3.18 4.20
N TYR A 99 -9.78 2.24 3.67
CA TYR A 99 -10.95 2.58 2.88
C TYR A 99 -12.06 3.09 3.78
N ALA A 100 -12.51 4.32 3.52
CA ALA A 100 -13.66 4.90 4.20
C ALA A 100 -14.98 4.27 3.73
N ASN A 101 -15.00 3.77 2.50
CA ASN A 101 -16.16 3.12 1.87
C ASN A 101 -15.82 1.71 1.39
N LEU A 102 -16.78 0.83 1.52
CA LEU A 102 -16.71 -0.59 1.17
C LEU A 102 -16.77 -0.87 -0.35
N ASN A 103 -15.95 -0.22 -1.16
CA ASN A 103 -15.66 -0.74 -2.50
C ASN A 103 -14.84 -2.05 -2.47
N ILE A 104 -14.55 -2.54 -1.30
CA ILE A 104 -14.07 -3.87 -1.00
C ILE A 104 -15.06 -4.95 -1.49
N THR A 105 -16.35 -4.66 -1.59
CA THR A 105 -17.33 -5.57 -2.20
C THR A 105 -16.94 -6.00 -3.62
N THR A 106 -16.29 -5.16 -4.40
CA THR A 106 -15.76 -5.55 -5.72
C THR A 106 -14.60 -6.53 -5.64
N ILE A 107 -13.80 -6.48 -4.59
CA ILE A 107 -12.72 -7.44 -4.35
C ILE A 107 -13.31 -8.78 -3.88
N TYR A 108 -14.34 -8.73 -3.06
CA TYR A 108 -15.08 -9.90 -2.59
C TYR A 108 -15.87 -10.59 -3.71
N ALA A 109 -16.45 -9.82 -4.63
CA ALA A 109 -17.16 -10.37 -5.77
C ALA A 109 -16.26 -11.18 -6.70
N LYS A 110 -14.94 -11.10 -6.53
CA LYS A 110 -13.96 -11.91 -7.26
C LYS A 110 -13.50 -13.14 -6.47
N ALA A 111 -14.15 -13.46 -5.35
CA ALA A 111 -13.89 -14.72 -4.67
C ALA A 111 -14.21 -15.87 -5.61
N THR A 112 -13.21 -16.71 -5.90
CA THR A 112 -13.36 -17.85 -6.78
C THR A 112 -14.17 -18.95 -6.09
N ASN A 113 -14.78 -19.83 -6.87
CA ASN A 113 -15.45 -21.01 -6.33
C ASN A 113 -14.53 -21.83 -5.44
N ASP A 114 -13.25 -21.93 -5.76
CA ASP A 114 -12.26 -22.62 -4.95
C ASP A 114 -12.07 -21.98 -3.59
N THR A 115 -12.03 -20.66 -3.53
CA THR A 115 -11.95 -19.91 -2.27
C THR A 115 -13.17 -20.15 -1.39
N ILE A 116 -14.36 -20.17 -1.99
CA ILE A 116 -15.62 -20.45 -1.29
C ILE A 116 -15.60 -21.87 -0.73
N LYS A 117 -15.22 -22.85 -1.52
CA LYS A 117 -15.12 -24.24 -1.10
C LYS A 117 -14.12 -24.43 0.03
N ALA A 118 -12.93 -23.80 -0.09
CA ALA A 118 -11.90 -23.89 0.94
C ALA A 118 -12.39 -23.28 2.27
N ALA A 119 -13.10 -22.17 2.24
CA ALA A 119 -13.68 -21.56 3.43
C ALA A 119 -14.68 -22.46 4.12
N LEU A 120 -15.54 -23.13 3.35
CA LEU A 120 -16.53 -24.07 3.88
C LEU A 120 -15.89 -25.34 4.46
N LEU A 121 -14.83 -25.84 3.83
CA LEU A 121 -14.12 -27.03 4.30
C LEU A 121 -13.36 -26.78 5.60
N ASN A 122 -12.92 -25.55 5.84
CA ASN A 122 -12.17 -25.16 7.05
C ASN A 122 -13.07 -24.65 8.20
N ASN A 123 -14.35 -24.74 8.01
CA ASN A 123 -15.33 -24.31 9.02
C ASN A 123 -15.57 -25.39 10.08
#